data_a49797ad5d4cb4be2c2c2313a56ba607
#
_entry.id   a49797ad5d4cb4be2c2c2313a56ba607
#
_cell.length_a   1.000
_cell.length_b   1.000
_cell.length_c   1.000
_cell.angle_alpha   90.00
_cell.angle_beta   90.00
_cell.angle_gamma   90.00
#
_symmetry.space_group_name_H-M   'P 1'
#
loop_
_entity.id
_entity.type
_entity.pdbx_description
1 polymer ?
#
loop_
_entity_poly.entity_id
_entity_poly.type
_entity_poly.pdbx_seq_one_letter_code
_entity_poly.pdbx_strand_id
1 'polypeptide(L)' 'MALNRVVQLKKVQDEARELFNKKNHDYGDAFAEYDVVGVLVRLGDKVKRCQSISKSGIQLVDGEKLRDTLIDMHNYAAMA' A
#
# COMPACT_ATOMS: atom_id res chain seq x y z
N MET A 1 11.15 9.75 25.20
CA MET A 1 9.78 9.26 25.38
C MET A 1 9.44 8.23 24.31
N ALA A 2 8.88 7.15 24.72
CA ALA A 2 8.53 6.10 23.78
C ALA A 2 7.43 6.59 22.82
N LEU A 3 7.59 6.28 21.54
CA LEU A 3 6.55 6.54 20.57
C LEU A 3 5.34 5.68 20.89
N ASN A 4 4.18 6.29 20.89
CA ASN A 4 2.95 5.54 21.00
C ASN A 4 2.66 4.88 19.66
N ARG A 5 2.83 3.58 19.58
CA ARG A 5 2.64 2.80 18.36
C ARG A 5 1.21 2.87 17.85
N VAL A 6 0.25 2.96 18.74
CA VAL A 6 -1.16 3.07 18.37
C VAL A 6 -1.42 4.39 17.64
N VAL A 7 -0.88 5.49 18.17
CA VAL A 7 -1.00 6.81 17.54
C VAL A 7 -0.30 6.82 16.19
N GLN A 8 0.87 6.20 16.12
CA GLN A 8 1.63 6.09 14.89
C GLN A 8 0.84 5.31 13.83
N LEU A 9 0.27 4.19 14.20
CA LEU A 9 -0.55 3.38 13.31
C LEU A 9 -1.76 4.18 12.82
N LYS A 10 -2.42 4.91 13.71
CA LYS A 10 -3.57 5.73 13.34
C LYS A 10 -3.21 6.76 12.28
N LYS A 11 -2.05 7.40 12.40
CA LYS A 11 -1.59 8.38 11.41
C LYS A 11 -1.41 7.74 10.03
N VAL A 12 -0.80 6.56 10.00
CA VAL A 12 -0.61 5.81 8.76
C VAL A 12 -1.96 5.41 8.17
N GLN A 13 -2.86 4.93 9.01
CA GLN A 13 -4.21 4.55 8.57
C GLN A 13 -4.99 5.74 8.01
N ASP A 14 -4.90 6.90 8.65
CA ASP A 14 -5.56 8.11 8.16
C ASP A 14 -5.03 8.51 6.79
N GLU A 15 -3.72 8.45 6.60
CA GLU A 15 -3.08 8.72 5.32
C GLU A 15 -3.52 7.70 4.25
N ALA A 16 -3.56 6.43 4.63
CA ALA A 16 -4.01 5.37 3.74
C ALA A 16 -5.47 5.56 3.33
N ARG A 17 -6.31 6.02 4.24
CA ARG A 17 -7.71 6.32 3.96
C ARG A 17 -7.86 7.47 2.98
N GLU A 18 -7.06 8.51 3.13
CA GLU A 18 -7.07 9.63 2.17
C GLU A 18 -6.68 9.16 0.78
N LEU A 19 -5.65 8.36 0.69
CA LEU A 19 -5.22 7.80 -0.58
C LEU A 19 -6.30 6.91 -1.18
N PHE A 20 -6.93 6.08 -0.36
CA PHE A 20 -8.03 5.22 -0.78
C PHE A 20 -9.17 6.03 -1.39
N ASN A 21 -9.54 7.14 -0.75
CA ASN A 21 -10.59 8.00 -1.27
C ASN A 21 -10.25 8.59 -2.63
N LYS A 22 -8.99 8.96 -2.84
CA LYS A 22 -8.53 9.49 -4.11
C LYS A 22 -8.47 8.43 -5.20
N LYS A 23 -8.10 7.21 -4.85
CA LYS A 23 -7.91 6.10 -5.80
C LYS A 23 -9.00 5.04 -5.68
N ASN A 24 -10.14 5.37 -5.13
CA ASN A 24 -11.22 4.40 -4.90
C ASN A 24 -11.60 3.64 -6.18
N HIS A 25 -11.59 4.33 -7.30
CA HIS A 25 -11.88 3.71 -8.59
C HIS A 25 -10.91 2.56 -8.89
N ASP A 26 -9.61 2.80 -8.72
CA ASP A 26 -8.59 1.79 -9.01
C ASP A 26 -8.69 0.59 -8.08
N TYR A 27 -8.85 0.84 -6.76
CA TYR A 27 -8.98 -0.23 -5.78
C TYR A 27 -10.28 -1.02 -5.99
N GLY A 28 -11.37 -0.30 -6.19
CA GLY A 28 -12.68 -0.91 -6.35
C GLY A 28 -12.78 -1.78 -7.58
N ASP A 29 -12.16 -1.38 -8.68
CA ASP A 29 -12.18 -2.14 -9.93
C ASP A 29 -11.52 -3.51 -9.76
N ALA A 30 -10.39 -3.58 -9.07
CA ALA A 30 -9.70 -4.83 -8.86
C ALA A 30 -10.57 -5.82 -8.08
N PHE A 31 -11.26 -5.34 -7.04
CA PHE A 31 -12.14 -6.18 -6.24
C PHE A 31 -13.41 -6.55 -7.01
N ALA A 32 -14.02 -5.58 -7.68
CA ALA A 32 -15.30 -5.81 -8.38
C ALA A 32 -15.14 -6.81 -9.52
N GLU A 33 -13.98 -6.82 -10.19
CA GLU A 33 -13.77 -7.65 -11.36
C GLU A 33 -13.35 -9.07 -11.01
N TYR A 34 -12.45 -9.23 -10.03
CA TYR A 34 -11.84 -10.53 -9.72
C TYR A 34 -11.98 -10.95 -8.28
N ASP A 35 -12.71 -10.17 -7.49
CA ASP A 35 -12.94 -10.47 -6.08
C ASP A 35 -11.61 -10.53 -5.31
N VAL A 36 -11.52 -11.37 -4.29
CA VAL A 36 -10.31 -11.52 -3.45
C VAL A 36 -9.10 -11.92 -4.30
N VAL A 37 -9.30 -12.76 -5.30
CA VAL A 37 -8.21 -13.21 -6.18
C VAL A 37 -7.57 -12.02 -6.91
N GLY A 38 -8.37 -11.09 -7.38
CA GLY A 38 -7.86 -9.88 -8.03
C GLY A 38 -7.02 -9.03 -7.09
N VAL A 39 -7.47 -8.91 -5.85
CA VAL A 39 -6.73 -8.17 -4.83
C VAL A 39 -5.40 -8.86 -4.52
N LEU A 40 -5.40 -10.19 -4.41
CA LEU A 40 -4.17 -10.95 -4.17
C LEU A 40 -3.16 -10.80 -5.29
N VAL A 41 -3.61 -10.76 -6.54
CA VAL A 41 -2.73 -10.53 -7.70
C VAL A 41 -2.08 -9.15 -7.58
N ARG A 42 -2.86 -8.13 -7.25
CA ARG A 42 -2.33 -6.78 -7.08
C ARG A 42 -1.32 -6.71 -5.93
N LEU A 43 -1.62 -7.38 -4.82
CA LEU A 43 -0.67 -7.46 -3.70
C LEU A 43 0.65 -8.10 -4.13
N GLY A 44 0.58 -9.20 -4.88
CA GLY A 44 1.78 -9.86 -5.40
C GLY A 44 2.63 -8.93 -6.25
N ASP A 45 2.00 -8.16 -7.13
CA ASP A 45 2.70 -7.18 -7.96
C ASP A 45 3.38 -6.11 -7.09
N LYS A 46 2.71 -5.63 -6.04
CA LYS A 46 3.27 -4.62 -5.14
C LYS A 46 4.45 -5.17 -4.35
N VAL A 47 4.39 -6.42 -3.91
CA VAL A 47 5.51 -7.07 -3.24
C VAL A 47 6.73 -7.12 -4.17
N LYS A 48 6.54 -7.52 -5.41
CA LYS A 48 7.62 -7.57 -6.40
C LYS A 48 8.21 -6.18 -6.63
N ARG A 49 7.36 -5.16 -6.71
CA ARG A 49 7.81 -3.79 -6.87
C ARG A 49 8.66 -3.33 -5.69
N CYS A 50 8.24 -3.64 -4.46
CA CYS A 50 9.01 -3.31 -3.27
C CYS A 50 10.37 -4.01 -3.26
N GLN A 51 10.41 -5.28 -3.63
CA GLN A 51 11.65 -6.04 -3.73
C GLN A 51 12.58 -5.44 -4.77
N SER A 52 12.05 -5.05 -5.91
CA SER A 52 12.83 -4.43 -6.98
C SER A 52 13.43 -3.09 -6.54
N ILE A 53 12.66 -2.25 -5.87
CA ILE A 53 13.14 -0.97 -5.37
C ILE A 53 14.26 -1.19 -4.34
N SER A 54 14.06 -2.10 -3.39
CA SER A 54 15.04 -2.39 -2.37
C SER A 54 16.33 -2.96 -2.96
N LYS A 55 16.18 -3.83 -3.95
CA LYS A 55 17.31 -4.52 -4.58
C LYS A 55 18.17 -3.58 -5.40
N SER A 56 17.59 -2.56 -5.99
CA SER A 56 18.33 -1.61 -6.83
C SER A 56 19.26 -0.69 -6.04
N GLY A 57 19.06 -0.59 -4.73
CA GLY A 57 19.89 0.25 -3.87
C GLY A 57 19.59 1.74 -4.01
N ILE A 58 18.47 2.10 -4.60
CA ILE A 58 18.10 3.51 -4.80
C ILE A 58 17.04 3.96 -3.80
N GLN A 59 17.05 3.42 -2.62
CA GLN A 59 16.06 3.72 -1.58
C GLN A 59 16.00 5.20 -1.22
N LEU A 60 17.14 5.88 -1.28
CA LEU A 60 17.21 7.30 -0.93
C LEU A 60 16.41 8.15 -1.93
N VAL A 61 16.42 7.77 -3.19
CA VAL A 61 15.70 8.48 -4.26
C VAL A 61 14.26 8.00 -4.32
N ASP A 62 14.06 6.70 -4.15
CA ASP A 62 12.76 6.05 -4.33
C ASP A 62 12.05 5.78 -3.00
N GLY A 63 12.47 6.42 -1.91
CA GLY A 63 11.85 6.24 -0.60
C GLY A 63 10.36 6.54 -0.60
N GLU A 64 9.95 7.58 -1.31
CA GLU A 64 8.55 7.92 -1.45
C GLU A 64 7.79 6.86 -2.23
N LYS A 65 8.39 6.33 -3.30
CA LYS A 65 7.78 5.27 -4.10
C LYS A 65 7.60 4.00 -3.29
N LEU A 66 8.59 3.64 -2.49
CA LEU A 66 8.49 2.48 -1.61
C LEU A 66 7.38 2.68 -0.60
N ARG A 67 7.35 3.85 0.04
CA ARG A 67 6.33 4.19 1.02
C ARG A 67 4.93 4.16 0.41
N ASP A 68 4.75 4.77 -0.74
CA ASP A 68 3.47 4.78 -1.46
C ASP A 68 3.03 3.36 -1.80
N THR A 69 3.96 2.52 -2.22
CA THR A 69 3.66 1.13 -2.55
C THR A 69 3.23 0.35 -1.32
N LEU A 70 3.87 0.59 -0.18
CA LEU A 70 3.48 -0.07 1.07
C LEU A 70 2.09 0.36 1.54
N ILE A 71 1.75 1.63 1.36
CA ILE A 71 0.40 2.13 1.66
C ILE A 71 -0.62 1.49 0.73
N ASP A 72 -0.31 1.35 -0.55
CA ASP A 72 -1.18 0.64 -1.49
C ASP A 72 -1.41 -0.80 -1.04
N MET A 73 -0.36 -1.49 -0.60
CA MET A 73 -0.48 -2.86 -0.09
C MET A 73 -1.41 -2.92 1.12
N HIS A 74 -1.28 -1.94 2.03
CA HIS A 74 -2.17 -1.82 3.17
C HIS A 74 -3.63 -1.73 2.71
N ASN A 75 -3.91 -0.88 1.74
CA ASN A 75 -5.28 -0.65 1.27
C ASN A 75 -5.83 -1.88 0.55
N TYR A 76 -5.04 -2.54 -0.28
CA TYR A 76 -5.48 -3.77 -0.92
C TYR A 76 -5.75 -4.87 0.11
N ALA A 77 -4.87 -5.02 1.09
CA ALA A 77 -5.05 -6.02 2.15
C ALA A 77 -6.32 -5.73 2.97
N ALA A 78 -6.58 -4.47 3.25
CA ALA A 78 -7.76 -4.07 4.00
C ALA A 78 -9.05 -4.37 3.24
N MET A 79 -9.03 -4.28 1.90
CA MET A 79 -10.17 -4.61 1.06
C MET A 79 -10.45 -6.11 1.02
N ALA A 80 -9.41 -6.89 1.08
CA ALA A 80 -9.57 -8.33 1.01
C ALA A 80 -10.20 -8.89 2.27
#